data_adf9ec96f8aed0b56752c7d7b2005d14
#
_entry.id   adf9ec96f8aed0b56752c7d7b2005d14
#
_cell.length_a   1.000
_cell.length_b   1.000
_cell.length_c   1.000
_cell.angle_alpha   90.00
_cell.angle_beta   90.00
_cell.angle_gamma   90.00
#
_symmetry.space_group_name_H-M   'P 1'
#
loop_
_entity.id
_entity.type
_entity.pdbx_description
1 polymer ?
#
loop_
_entity_poly.entity_id
_entity_poly.type
_entity_poly.pdbx_seq_one_letter_code
_entity_poly.pdbx_strand_id
1 'polypeptide(L)'
;LEKSLRMSKSKKQIPQTQLMGHIIAGYPSFESSLYAALGICQAGASYLEVQFPFSDPNADGSVIEEACNKSIAQGFKVAQGFKLLHTLSQHINQDNKQPTRLIIMTYANLIFHYGIEAFIKEAKKCGVWGIIAPDLPIESDESLRILAKKYHIRIISLIAPKVSISRIKKIAKISDEIVYVVARAGITGEKTHIDKALFEWIRLIQKHCKKPIALGFGINSYEQVAVLKDKVDIIVAGSYFVRFISELSTQSQLSPQDYMHKLQAHAQMLMGWDINE
;
A
#
# COMPACT_ATOMS: atom_id res chain seq x y z
N LEU A 1 6.29 57.80 -8.29
CA LEU A 1 6.56 56.82 -7.22
C LEU A 1 5.74 55.55 -7.46
N GLU A 2 6.18 54.77 -8.44
CA GLU A 2 5.59 53.46 -8.77
C GLU A 2 6.23 52.38 -7.86
N LYS A 3 5.46 51.85 -6.93
CA LYS A 3 5.83 50.65 -6.17
C LYS A 3 5.46 49.41 -7.01
N SER A 4 6.44 48.85 -7.69
CA SER A 4 6.42 47.56 -8.32
C SER A 4 6.11 46.46 -7.29
N LEU A 5 4.88 45.97 -7.25
CA LEU A 5 4.50 44.73 -6.56
C LEU A 5 5.01 43.53 -7.37
N ARG A 6 6.19 43.05 -7.07
CA ARG A 6 6.65 41.71 -7.47
C ARG A 6 5.85 40.67 -6.69
N MET A 7 4.80 40.16 -7.27
CA MET A 7 4.18 38.92 -6.83
C MET A 7 5.19 37.78 -7.01
N SER A 8 5.76 37.31 -5.92
CA SER A 8 6.53 36.08 -5.90
C SER A 8 5.57 34.95 -6.23
N LYS A 9 5.71 34.36 -7.44
CA LYS A 9 5.09 33.09 -7.74
C LYS A 9 5.69 32.05 -6.79
N SER A 10 4.92 31.63 -5.78
CA SER A 10 5.28 30.50 -4.95
C SER A 10 5.56 29.31 -5.88
N LYS A 11 6.78 28.86 -5.93
CA LYS A 11 7.11 27.56 -6.55
C LYS A 11 6.24 26.54 -5.85
N LYS A 12 5.25 25.96 -6.55
CA LYS A 12 4.57 24.75 -6.08
C LYS A 12 5.68 23.75 -5.77
N GLN A 13 5.92 23.48 -4.49
CA GLN A 13 6.76 22.35 -4.10
C GLN A 13 6.15 21.12 -4.76
N ILE A 14 6.93 20.46 -5.62
CA ILE A 14 6.54 19.17 -6.20
C ILE A 14 6.42 18.23 -4.99
N PRO A 15 5.25 17.61 -4.76
CA PRO A 15 5.11 16.69 -3.64
C PRO A 15 6.17 15.61 -3.76
N GLN A 16 6.94 15.39 -2.71
CA GLN A 16 7.91 14.31 -2.68
C GLN A 16 7.18 12.97 -2.88
N THR A 17 7.68 12.11 -3.75
CA THR A 17 7.11 10.77 -3.99
C THR A 17 7.02 10.00 -2.67
N GLN A 18 5.83 9.51 -2.35
CA GLN A 18 5.51 8.84 -1.09
C GLN A 18 5.75 7.33 -1.16
N LEU A 19 5.98 6.70 -0.01
CA LEU A 19 6.05 5.25 0.11
C LEU A 19 4.73 4.67 0.61
N MET A 20 4.26 3.62 -0.06
CA MET A 20 3.28 2.65 0.45
C MET A 20 4.02 1.34 0.71
N GLY A 21 4.27 1.05 1.98
CA GLY A 21 4.81 -0.24 2.41
C GLY A 21 3.73 -1.31 2.44
N HIS A 22 4.13 -2.57 2.54
CA HIS A 22 3.21 -3.70 2.54
C HIS A 22 3.69 -4.81 3.48
N ILE A 23 2.78 -5.38 4.22
CA ILE A 23 3.01 -6.57 5.05
C ILE A 23 1.85 -7.56 4.91
N ILE A 24 2.13 -8.82 5.27
CA ILE A 24 1.09 -9.84 5.45
C ILE A 24 0.77 -9.97 6.93
N ALA A 25 -0.50 -9.81 7.30
CA ALA A 25 -0.93 -9.95 8.68
C ALA A 25 -0.66 -11.38 9.21
N GLY A 26 0.03 -11.46 10.35
CA GLY A 26 0.39 -12.74 10.95
C GLY A 26 1.60 -13.45 10.33
N TYR A 27 2.30 -12.86 9.38
CA TYR A 27 3.50 -13.45 8.78
C TYR A 27 4.78 -12.71 9.20
N PRO A 28 5.87 -13.42 9.55
CA PRO A 28 5.97 -14.85 9.85
C PRO A 28 5.31 -15.22 11.20
N SER A 29 4.96 -14.24 12.01
CA SER A 29 4.15 -14.33 13.22
C SER A 29 3.35 -13.05 13.42
N PHE A 30 2.39 -13.05 14.35
CA PHE A 30 1.67 -11.83 14.72
C PHE A 30 2.62 -10.73 15.19
N GLU A 31 3.56 -11.08 16.06
CA GLU A 31 4.50 -10.14 16.64
C GLU A 31 5.48 -9.59 15.59
N SER A 32 6.04 -10.45 14.75
CA SER A 32 6.93 -10.04 13.66
C SER A 32 6.21 -9.12 12.66
N SER A 33 4.96 -9.41 12.31
CA SER A 33 4.18 -8.56 11.42
C SER A 33 3.88 -7.19 12.04
N LEU A 34 3.68 -7.10 13.37
CA LEU A 34 3.53 -5.84 14.09
C LEU A 34 4.80 -5.00 14.04
N TYR A 35 5.96 -5.58 14.39
CA TYR A 35 7.22 -4.84 14.40
C TYR A 35 7.70 -4.48 12.99
N ALA A 36 7.43 -5.33 11.99
CA ALA A 36 7.67 -4.99 10.60
C ALA A 36 6.87 -3.74 10.19
N ALA A 37 5.58 -3.73 10.49
CA ALA A 37 4.70 -2.61 10.22
C ALA A 37 5.18 -1.31 10.89
N LEU A 38 5.52 -1.39 12.18
CA LEU A 38 6.03 -0.25 12.95
C LEU A 38 7.32 0.31 12.35
N GLY A 39 8.27 -0.55 11.98
CA GLY A 39 9.53 -0.11 11.35
C GLY A 39 9.30 0.61 10.02
N ILE A 40 8.41 0.09 9.17
CA ILE A 40 8.05 0.75 7.90
C ILE A 40 7.38 2.10 8.15
N CYS A 41 6.49 2.19 9.14
CA CYS A 41 5.83 3.46 9.50
C CYS A 41 6.83 4.47 10.04
N GLN A 42 7.75 4.06 10.93
CA GLN A 42 8.78 4.94 11.52
C GLN A 42 9.80 5.42 10.48
N ALA A 43 9.99 4.69 9.39
CA ALA A 43 10.79 5.15 8.26
C ALA A 43 10.18 6.36 7.54
N GLY A 44 8.91 6.68 7.78
CA GLY A 44 8.21 7.77 7.11
C GLY A 44 7.27 7.34 5.98
N ALA A 45 6.90 6.06 5.90
CA ALA A 45 5.91 5.58 4.92
C ALA A 45 4.57 6.31 5.11
N SER A 46 4.06 6.92 4.04
CA SER A 46 2.78 7.65 4.07
C SER A 46 1.58 6.72 4.10
N TYR A 47 1.76 5.49 3.62
CA TYR A 47 0.74 4.45 3.61
C TYR A 47 1.35 3.11 4.01
N LEU A 48 0.57 2.31 4.71
CA LEU A 48 0.90 0.91 4.99
C LEU A 48 -0.27 0.03 4.58
N GLU A 49 -0.02 -0.84 3.63
CA GLU A 49 -0.93 -1.87 3.18
C GLU A 49 -0.75 -3.13 4.03
N VAL A 50 -1.78 -3.49 4.77
CA VAL A 50 -1.82 -4.70 5.60
C VAL A 50 -2.70 -5.71 4.89
N GLN A 51 -2.08 -6.71 4.26
CA GLN A 51 -2.80 -7.75 3.57
C GLN A 51 -3.32 -8.80 4.56
N PHE A 52 -4.64 -9.02 4.52
CA PHE A 52 -5.25 -10.17 5.21
C PHE A 52 -5.08 -11.39 4.31
N PRO A 53 -4.39 -12.43 4.78
CA PRO A 53 -4.12 -13.62 3.97
C PRO A 53 -5.37 -14.27 3.42
N PHE A 54 -5.28 -14.71 2.17
CA PHE A 54 -6.32 -15.44 1.46
C PHE A 54 -5.70 -16.65 0.74
N SER A 55 -6.44 -17.75 0.62
CA SER A 55 -5.94 -19.01 0.07
C SER A 55 -5.66 -18.98 -1.44
N ASP A 56 -6.38 -18.12 -2.17
CA ASP A 56 -6.34 -18.06 -3.63
C ASP A 56 -6.03 -16.64 -4.12
N PRO A 57 -4.84 -16.09 -3.82
CA PRO A 57 -4.53 -14.68 -4.03
C PRO A 57 -4.13 -14.39 -5.49
N ASN A 58 -5.08 -14.48 -6.41
CA ASN A 58 -4.88 -14.38 -7.87
C ASN A 58 -4.23 -13.07 -8.37
N ALA A 59 -4.24 -12.02 -7.57
CA ALA A 59 -3.61 -10.74 -7.91
C ALA A 59 -2.15 -10.66 -7.43
N ASP A 60 -1.72 -11.63 -6.62
CA ASP A 60 -0.42 -11.63 -5.95
C ASP A 60 0.61 -12.48 -6.70
N GLY A 61 1.88 -12.22 -6.44
CA GLY A 61 2.97 -13.05 -6.93
C GLY A 61 3.44 -14.05 -5.88
N SER A 62 4.29 -14.98 -6.31
CA SER A 62 4.74 -16.14 -5.52
C SER A 62 5.26 -15.80 -4.13
N VAL A 63 5.95 -14.68 -3.96
CA VAL A 63 6.49 -14.24 -2.66
C VAL A 63 5.37 -13.88 -1.67
N ILE A 64 4.37 -13.17 -2.14
CA ILE A 64 3.22 -12.74 -1.33
C ILE A 64 2.31 -13.95 -1.07
N GLU A 65 2.05 -14.76 -2.10
CA GLU A 65 1.28 -16.00 -2.01
C GLU A 65 1.88 -16.96 -0.98
N GLU A 66 3.20 -17.21 -1.02
CA GLU A 66 3.88 -18.05 -0.04
C GLU A 66 3.72 -17.54 1.39
N ALA A 67 3.88 -16.22 1.61
CA ALA A 67 3.70 -15.60 2.91
C ALA A 67 2.25 -15.69 3.40
N CYS A 68 1.26 -15.51 2.53
CA CYS A 68 -0.15 -15.72 2.82
C CYS A 68 -0.43 -17.16 3.25
N ASN A 69 0.06 -18.14 2.48
CA ASN A 69 -0.11 -19.56 2.78
C ASN A 69 0.51 -19.95 4.13
N LYS A 70 1.71 -19.44 4.43
CA LYS A 70 2.35 -19.66 5.75
C LYS A 70 1.54 -19.06 6.89
N SER A 71 1.03 -17.83 6.74
CA SER A 71 0.18 -17.20 7.75
C SER A 71 -1.13 -17.99 7.99
N ILE A 72 -1.77 -18.46 6.92
CA ILE A 72 -2.98 -19.29 7.00
C ILE A 72 -2.68 -20.62 7.69
N ALA A 73 -1.57 -21.29 7.32
CA ALA A 73 -1.15 -22.56 7.93
C ALA A 73 -0.88 -22.43 9.43
N GLN A 74 -0.47 -21.25 9.89
CA GLN A 74 -0.30 -20.93 11.31
C GLN A 74 -1.62 -20.55 12.01
N GLY A 75 -2.75 -20.65 11.32
CA GLY A 75 -4.08 -20.44 11.90
C GLY A 75 -4.54 -18.98 11.90
N PHE A 76 -4.06 -18.14 10.97
CA PHE A 76 -4.54 -16.77 10.85
C PHE A 76 -6.09 -16.70 10.80
N LYS A 77 -6.63 -15.77 11.54
CA LYS A 77 -8.06 -15.41 11.54
C LYS A 77 -8.21 -13.90 11.29
N VAL A 78 -9.28 -13.49 10.62
CA VAL A 78 -9.58 -12.08 10.32
C VAL A 78 -9.54 -11.20 11.58
N ALA A 79 -10.01 -11.73 12.71
CA ALA A 79 -9.94 -11.03 14.00
C ALA A 79 -8.49 -10.68 14.43
N GLN A 80 -7.50 -11.51 14.06
CA GLN A 80 -6.08 -11.19 14.32
C GLN A 80 -5.59 -10.05 13.43
N GLY A 81 -6.05 -9.98 12.19
CA GLY A 81 -5.77 -8.84 11.30
C GLY A 81 -6.31 -7.53 11.87
N PHE A 82 -7.54 -7.54 12.36
CA PHE A 82 -8.11 -6.37 13.03
C PHE A 82 -7.39 -6.02 14.33
N LYS A 83 -7.01 -7.02 15.15
CA LYS A 83 -6.19 -6.80 16.35
C LYS A 83 -4.85 -6.15 16.00
N LEU A 84 -4.18 -6.61 14.94
CA LEU A 84 -2.93 -6.02 14.44
C LEU A 84 -3.12 -4.54 14.07
N LEU A 85 -4.13 -4.23 13.26
CA LEU A 85 -4.45 -2.86 12.84
C LEU A 85 -4.79 -1.95 14.02
N HIS A 86 -5.57 -2.45 14.98
CA HIS A 86 -5.89 -1.69 16.19
C HIS A 86 -4.63 -1.34 16.99
N THR A 87 -3.76 -2.31 17.21
CA THR A 87 -2.48 -2.11 17.91
C THR A 87 -1.61 -1.11 17.15
N LEU A 88 -1.49 -1.26 15.82
CA LEU A 88 -0.74 -0.32 14.97
C LEU A 88 -1.27 1.10 15.08
N SER A 89 -2.58 1.29 14.99
CA SER A 89 -3.20 2.62 15.03
C SER A 89 -2.92 3.33 16.35
N GLN A 90 -2.83 2.62 17.45
CA GLN A 90 -2.47 3.18 18.75
C GLN A 90 -1.02 3.69 18.79
N HIS A 91 -0.08 2.94 18.20
CA HIS A 91 1.33 3.34 18.18
C HIS A 91 1.63 4.47 17.18
N ILE A 92 1.05 4.41 15.98
CA ILE A 92 1.30 5.39 14.92
C ILE A 92 0.79 6.79 15.31
N ASN A 93 -0.30 6.87 16.08
CA ASN A 93 -0.90 8.16 16.47
C ASN A 93 -0.16 8.88 17.62
N GLN A 94 0.79 8.23 18.30
CA GLN A 94 1.46 8.80 19.46
C GLN A 94 2.63 9.72 19.09
N ASP A 95 3.35 9.46 18.00
CA ASP A 95 4.67 10.07 17.77
C ASP A 95 4.82 10.85 16.44
N ASN A 96 3.84 10.85 15.53
CA ASN A 96 4.06 11.36 14.18
C ASN A 96 3.30 12.64 13.83
N LYS A 97 4.05 13.65 13.37
CA LYS A 97 3.50 14.86 12.75
C LYS A 97 2.65 14.57 11.50
N GLN A 98 2.86 13.42 10.83
CA GLN A 98 2.05 12.91 9.73
C GLN A 98 1.87 11.40 9.90
N PRO A 99 0.75 10.95 10.47
CA PRO A 99 0.52 9.53 10.72
C PRO A 99 0.39 8.75 9.40
N THR A 100 1.00 7.57 9.35
CA THR A 100 0.83 6.61 8.26
C THR A 100 -0.64 6.21 8.10
N ARG A 101 -1.16 6.25 6.87
CA ARG A 101 -2.53 5.81 6.56
C ARG A 101 -2.58 4.30 6.40
N LEU A 102 -3.33 3.62 7.28
CA LEU A 102 -3.49 2.17 7.24
C LEU A 102 -4.49 1.76 6.17
N ILE A 103 -4.12 0.82 5.32
CA ILE A 103 -4.94 0.27 4.26
C ILE A 103 -5.07 -1.25 4.48
N ILE A 104 -6.29 -1.78 4.47
CA ILE A 104 -6.50 -3.22 4.36
C ILE A 104 -6.45 -3.61 2.89
N MET A 105 -5.62 -4.57 2.54
CA MET A 105 -5.70 -5.31 1.27
C MET A 105 -6.28 -6.69 1.56
N THR A 106 -7.34 -7.06 0.87
CA THR A 106 -7.90 -8.41 0.97
C THR A 106 -8.84 -8.72 -0.19
N TYR A 107 -9.18 -9.98 -0.38
CA TYR A 107 -10.06 -10.44 -1.43
C TYR A 107 -11.54 -10.33 -1.04
N ALA A 108 -12.38 -10.08 -2.03
CA ALA A 108 -13.81 -9.79 -1.84
C ALA A 108 -14.54 -10.88 -1.05
N ASN A 109 -14.20 -12.16 -1.30
CA ASN A 109 -14.82 -13.29 -0.61
C ASN A 109 -14.63 -13.24 0.91
N LEU A 110 -13.47 -12.78 1.38
CA LEU A 110 -13.22 -12.63 2.82
C LEU A 110 -14.10 -11.52 3.44
N ILE A 111 -14.28 -10.40 2.71
CA ILE A 111 -15.15 -9.30 3.14
C ILE A 111 -16.61 -9.79 3.20
N PHE A 112 -17.05 -10.52 2.18
CA PHE A 112 -18.41 -11.04 2.09
C PHE A 112 -18.71 -12.08 3.18
N HIS A 113 -17.78 -12.99 3.41
CA HIS A 113 -17.91 -13.99 4.48
C HIS A 113 -17.97 -13.36 5.87
N TYR A 114 -17.20 -12.30 6.12
CA TYR A 114 -17.26 -11.56 7.40
C TYR A 114 -18.55 -10.74 7.56
N GLY A 115 -19.18 -10.39 6.45
CA GLY A 115 -20.27 -9.45 6.33
C GLY A 115 -19.78 -8.02 6.09
N ILE A 116 -20.16 -7.45 4.95
CA ILE A 116 -19.60 -6.18 4.42
C ILE A 116 -19.69 -5.05 5.46
N GLU A 117 -20.89 -4.81 6.03
CA GLU A 117 -21.05 -3.72 7.00
C GLU A 117 -20.28 -3.97 8.30
N ALA A 118 -20.24 -5.23 8.77
CA ALA A 118 -19.47 -5.62 9.95
C ALA A 118 -17.97 -5.40 9.74
N PHE A 119 -17.44 -5.80 8.56
CA PHE A 119 -16.06 -5.62 8.19
C PHE A 119 -15.65 -4.14 8.17
N ILE A 120 -16.47 -3.29 7.53
CA ILE A 120 -16.23 -1.85 7.45
C ILE A 120 -16.29 -1.17 8.82
N LYS A 121 -17.27 -1.54 9.66
CA LYS A 121 -17.37 -1.03 11.04
C LYS A 121 -16.11 -1.38 11.86
N GLU A 122 -15.63 -2.62 11.73
CA GLU A 122 -14.45 -3.05 12.45
C GLU A 122 -13.18 -2.37 11.91
N ALA A 123 -13.04 -2.26 10.59
CA ALA A 123 -11.97 -1.49 9.96
C ALA A 123 -11.93 -0.04 10.47
N LYS A 124 -13.10 0.61 10.58
CA LYS A 124 -13.19 1.97 11.13
C LYS A 124 -12.73 2.06 12.57
N LYS A 125 -13.12 1.13 13.43
CA LYS A 125 -12.69 1.09 14.84
C LYS A 125 -11.17 0.91 14.97
N CYS A 126 -10.56 0.16 14.04
CA CYS A 126 -9.13 -0.07 14.01
C CYS A 126 -8.33 1.07 13.37
N GLY A 127 -8.94 2.21 13.05
CA GLY A 127 -8.24 3.36 12.46
C GLY A 127 -7.85 3.18 11.00
N VAL A 128 -8.45 2.23 10.29
CA VAL A 128 -8.20 2.00 8.86
C VAL A 128 -8.67 3.19 8.05
N TRP A 129 -7.80 3.64 7.16
CA TRP A 129 -8.07 4.75 6.24
C TRP A 129 -8.76 4.29 4.96
N GLY A 130 -8.38 3.12 4.42
CA GLY A 130 -8.90 2.62 3.16
C GLY A 130 -8.83 1.11 3.01
N ILE A 131 -9.51 0.61 1.96
CA ILE A 131 -9.56 -0.82 1.60
C ILE A 131 -9.23 -0.98 0.13
N ILE A 132 -8.42 -1.99 -0.20
CA ILE A 132 -8.14 -2.50 -1.53
C ILE A 132 -8.72 -3.91 -1.62
N ALA A 133 -9.64 -4.13 -2.57
CA ALA A 133 -10.13 -5.46 -2.95
C ALA A 133 -9.85 -5.67 -4.44
N PRO A 134 -8.74 -6.35 -4.80
CA PRO A 134 -8.24 -6.38 -6.18
C PRO A 134 -9.13 -7.15 -7.14
N ASP A 135 -9.89 -8.11 -6.63
CA ASP A 135 -10.81 -8.98 -7.36
C ASP A 135 -12.25 -8.44 -7.43
N LEU A 136 -12.54 -7.29 -6.79
CA LEU A 136 -13.89 -6.74 -6.76
C LEU A 136 -14.12 -5.78 -7.95
N PRO A 137 -15.03 -6.15 -8.89
CA PRO A 137 -15.32 -5.30 -10.04
C PRO A 137 -16.01 -4.00 -9.59
N ILE A 138 -15.73 -2.91 -10.33
CA ILE A 138 -16.37 -1.62 -10.05
C ILE A 138 -17.86 -1.58 -10.40
N GLU A 139 -18.36 -2.57 -11.12
CA GLU A 139 -19.75 -2.70 -11.57
C GLU A 139 -20.62 -3.46 -10.59
N SER A 140 -20.02 -4.31 -9.75
CA SER A 140 -20.75 -5.19 -8.83
C SER A 140 -19.93 -5.33 -7.55
N ASP A 141 -20.12 -4.39 -6.63
CA ASP A 141 -19.39 -4.32 -5.37
C ASP A 141 -20.27 -4.60 -4.14
N GLU A 142 -21.43 -5.17 -4.38
CA GLU A 142 -22.38 -5.59 -3.33
C GLU A 142 -22.61 -4.52 -2.25
N SER A 143 -22.64 -3.25 -2.66
CA SER A 143 -22.79 -2.07 -1.80
C SER A 143 -21.58 -1.73 -0.93
N LEU A 144 -20.42 -2.36 -1.15
CA LEU A 144 -19.19 -2.08 -0.39
C LEU A 144 -18.86 -0.58 -0.39
N ARG A 145 -18.90 0.09 -1.56
CA ARG A 145 -18.58 1.53 -1.68
C ARG A 145 -19.56 2.42 -0.95
N ILE A 146 -20.85 2.07 -1.02
CA ILE A 146 -21.92 2.83 -0.34
C ILE A 146 -21.71 2.77 1.18
N LEU A 147 -21.47 1.57 1.71
CA LEU A 147 -21.22 1.35 3.12
C LEU A 147 -19.89 1.96 3.56
N ALA A 148 -18.81 1.78 2.79
CA ALA A 148 -17.51 2.38 3.09
C ALA A 148 -17.60 3.91 3.20
N LYS A 149 -18.31 4.57 2.28
CA LYS A 149 -18.55 6.01 2.32
C LYS A 149 -19.30 6.43 3.59
N LYS A 150 -20.34 5.67 4.00
CA LYS A 150 -21.09 5.92 5.24
C LYS A 150 -20.19 5.93 6.48
N TYR A 151 -19.17 5.08 6.51
CA TYR A 151 -18.23 4.97 7.63
C TYR A 151 -16.90 5.72 7.40
N HIS A 152 -16.79 6.55 6.34
CA HIS A 152 -15.59 7.31 5.99
C HIS A 152 -14.36 6.42 5.76
N ILE A 153 -14.55 5.24 5.21
CA ILE A 153 -13.50 4.35 4.69
C ILE A 153 -13.39 4.56 3.18
N ARG A 154 -12.17 4.68 2.63
CA ARG A 154 -11.92 4.86 1.20
C ARG A 154 -11.85 3.50 0.52
N ILE A 155 -12.42 3.40 -0.68
CA ILE A 155 -12.23 2.23 -1.53
C ILE A 155 -11.29 2.62 -2.68
N ILE A 156 -10.10 2.02 -2.66
CA ILE A 156 -9.05 2.26 -3.64
C ILE A 156 -9.22 1.27 -4.77
N SER A 157 -9.43 1.78 -5.98
CA SER A 157 -9.66 0.93 -7.15
C SER A 157 -8.38 0.72 -7.95
N LEU A 158 -8.25 -0.49 -8.54
CA LEU A 158 -7.12 -0.86 -9.35
C LEU A 158 -7.34 -0.50 -10.83
N ILE A 159 -6.30 0.03 -11.47
CA ILE A 159 -6.20 0.17 -12.91
C ILE A 159 -5.21 -0.88 -13.40
N ALA A 160 -5.73 -1.94 -14.03
CA ALA A 160 -4.92 -2.99 -14.61
C ALA A 160 -4.28 -2.53 -15.94
N PRO A 161 -3.18 -3.15 -16.38
CA PRO A 161 -2.57 -2.87 -17.68
C PRO A 161 -3.54 -3.14 -18.86
N LYS A 162 -3.34 -2.42 -19.95
CA LYS A 162 -4.09 -2.61 -21.22
C LYS A 162 -5.61 -2.38 -21.14
N VAL A 163 -6.13 -1.78 -20.06
CA VAL A 163 -7.55 -1.39 -20.02
C VAL A 163 -7.82 -0.19 -20.93
N SER A 164 -9.05 -0.08 -21.43
CA SER A 164 -9.45 1.02 -22.30
C SER A 164 -9.46 2.38 -21.57
N ILE A 165 -9.33 3.46 -22.33
CA ILE A 165 -9.41 4.84 -21.79
C ILE A 165 -10.75 5.08 -21.09
N SER A 166 -11.85 4.54 -21.62
CA SER A 166 -13.17 4.63 -20.98
C SER A 166 -13.16 3.95 -19.61
N ARG A 167 -12.48 2.79 -19.49
CA ARG A 167 -12.32 2.07 -18.23
C ARG A 167 -11.46 2.88 -17.24
N ILE A 168 -10.34 3.46 -17.67
CA ILE A 168 -9.52 4.34 -16.83
C ILE A 168 -10.36 5.47 -16.24
N LYS A 169 -11.12 6.19 -17.09
CA LYS A 169 -12.00 7.30 -16.64
C LYS A 169 -13.06 6.82 -15.65
N LYS A 170 -13.67 5.66 -15.89
CA LYS A 170 -14.69 5.09 -15.00
C LYS A 170 -14.09 4.75 -13.62
N ILE A 171 -12.95 4.06 -13.60
CA ILE A 171 -12.24 3.73 -12.35
C ILE A 171 -11.79 5.01 -11.62
N ALA A 172 -11.19 5.96 -12.32
CA ALA A 172 -10.75 7.23 -11.74
C ALA A 172 -11.91 8.03 -11.11
N LYS A 173 -13.12 7.95 -11.68
CA LYS A 173 -14.31 8.62 -11.13
C LYS A 173 -14.76 8.03 -9.81
N ILE A 174 -14.73 6.70 -9.69
CA ILE A 174 -15.30 5.99 -8.53
C ILE A 174 -14.29 5.65 -7.44
N SER A 175 -12.98 5.58 -7.77
CA SER A 175 -11.96 5.41 -6.73
C SER A 175 -12.00 6.61 -5.80
N ASP A 176 -11.73 6.40 -4.54
CA ASP A 176 -11.60 7.52 -3.63
C ASP A 176 -10.24 8.22 -3.82
N GLU A 177 -9.67 8.87 -2.89
CA GLU A 177 -8.55 9.81 -2.95
C GLU A 177 -7.35 9.42 -3.85
N ILE A 178 -7.05 8.14 -4.02
CA ILE A 178 -5.97 7.62 -4.86
C ILE A 178 -6.44 6.53 -5.82
N VAL A 179 -5.68 6.25 -6.87
CA VAL A 179 -5.86 5.04 -7.71
C VAL A 179 -4.62 4.16 -7.61
N TYR A 180 -4.83 2.85 -7.53
CA TYR A 180 -3.75 1.89 -7.54
C TYR A 180 -3.52 1.42 -8.98
N VAL A 181 -2.33 1.66 -9.51
CA VAL A 181 -1.97 1.32 -10.88
C VAL A 181 -1.05 0.12 -10.87
N VAL A 182 -1.50 -0.96 -11.51
CA VAL A 182 -0.67 -2.13 -11.77
C VAL A 182 0.13 -1.87 -13.04
N ALA A 183 1.44 -1.94 -12.95
CA ALA A 183 2.31 -1.57 -14.05
C ALA A 183 2.45 -2.65 -15.12
N ARG A 184 2.18 -3.91 -14.80
CA ARG A 184 2.38 -5.06 -15.69
C ARG A 184 1.20 -6.04 -15.64
N ALA A 185 0.90 -6.68 -16.79
CA ALA A 185 0.07 -7.87 -16.82
C ALA A 185 0.94 -9.08 -16.41
N GLY A 186 0.61 -9.73 -15.30
CA GLY A 186 1.33 -10.87 -14.73
C GLY A 186 1.45 -10.77 -13.22
N ILE A 187 1.90 -11.85 -12.58
CA ILE A 187 2.05 -11.93 -11.13
C ILE A 187 3.21 -11.06 -10.64
N THR A 188 3.06 -10.45 -9.46
CA THR A 188 4.11 -9.68 -8.78
C THR A 188 5.29 -10.59 -8.41
N GLY A 189 6.52 -10.08 -8.50
CA GLY A 189 7.71 -10.82 -8.02
C GLY A 189 8.82 -11.05 -9.04
N GLU A 190 8.55 -10.90 -10.34
CA GLU A 190 9.60 -10.94 -11.37
C GLU A 190 10.28 -9.57 -11.53
N LYS A 191 11.57 -9.58 -11.93
CA LYS A 191 12.31 -8.35 -12.24
C LYS A 191 11.62 -7.62 -13.39
N THR A 192 11.04 -6.47 -13.10
CA THR A 192 10.40 -5.65 -14.12
C THR A 192 11.37 -4.57 -14.55
N HIS A 193 11.60 -4.47 -15.85
CA HIS A 193 12.42 -3.38 -16.42
C HIS A 193 11.57 -2.12 -16.51
N ILE A 194 12.14 -0.99 -16.05
CA ILE A 194 11.58 0.32 -16.28
C ILE A 194 11.91 0.70 -17.72
N ASP A 195 10.92 0.62 -18.58
CA ASP A 195 11.06 0.85 -20.00
C ASP A 195 10.16 2.02 -20.50
N LYS A 196 10.27 2.34 -21.77
CA LYS A 196 9.47 3.39 -22.39
C LYS A 196 7.97 3.11 -22.29
N ALA A 197 7.56 1.84 -22.40
CA ALA A 197 6.16 1.45 -22.35
C ALA A 197 5.52 1.72 -20.99
N LEU A 198 6.26 1.53 -19.89
CA LEU A 198 5.80 1.91 -18.56
C LEU A 198 5.52 3.41 -18.45
N PHE A 199 6.44 4.25 -18.94
CA PHE A 199 6.24 5.70 -18.90
C PHE A 199 5.10 6.17 -19.78
N GLU A 200 4.90 5.56 -20.93
CA GLU A 200 3.74 5.81 -21.80
C GLU A 200 2.43 5.45 -21.10
N TRP A 201 2.41 4.31 -20.39
CA TRP A 201 1.28 3.87 -19.58
C TRP A 201 0.97 4.83 -18.43
N ILE A 202 1.97 5.24 -17.66
CA ILE A 202 1.81 6.22 -16.58
C ILE A 202 1.25 7.54 -17.13
N ARG A 203 1.82 8.06 -18.22
CA ARG A 203 1.34 9.31 -18.86
C ARG A 203 -0.10 9.19 -19.35
N LEU A 204 -0.47 8.04 -19.92
CA LEU A 204 -1.84 7.78 -20.37
C LEU A 204 -2.82 7.86 -19.19
N ILE A 205 -2.48 7.24 -18.05
CA ILE A 205 -3.31 7.31 -16.85
C ILE A 205 -3.39 8.74 -16.33
N GLN A 206 -2.27 9.44 -16.17
CA GLN A 206 -2.23 10.83 -15.70
C GLN A 206 -3.06 11.78 -16.57
N LYS A 207 -3.12 11.52 -17.88
CA LYS A 207 -3.97 12.29 -18.80
C LYS A 207 -5.46 12.13 -18.49
N HIS A 208 -5.89 10.97 -18.04
CA HIS A 208 -7.31 10.61 -17.86
C HIS A 208 -7.76 10.45 -16.40
N CYS A 209 -6.81 10.40 -15.47
CA CYS A 209 -7.03 10.37 -14.02
C CYS A 209 -6.29 11.55 -13.38
N LYS A 210 -7.02 12.34 -12.58
CA LYS A 210 -6.44 13.49 -11.86
C LYS A 210 -6.13 13.19 -10.41
N LYS A 211 -6.34 11.95 -9.98
CA LYS A 211 -6.03 11.49 -8.63
C LYS A 211 -4.57 11.05 -8.55
N PRO A 212 -3.95 11.14 -7.37
CA PRO A 212 -2.63 10.57 -7.13
C PRO A 212 -2.57 9.10 -7.52
N ILE A 213 -1.45 8.71 -8.11
CA ILE A 213 -1.19 7.36 -8.59
C ILE A 213 -0.30 6.62 -7.60
N ALA A 214 -0.79 5.52 -7.04
CA ALA A 214 0.01 4.52 -6.34
C ALA A 214 0.43 3.44 -7.33
N LEU A 215 1.73 3.37 -7.63
CA LEU A 215 2.27 2.46 -8.65
C LEU A 215 2.79 1.17 -8.02
N GLY A 216 2.08 0.05 -8.28
CA GLY A 216 2.54 -1.31 -7.99
C GLY A 216 3.30 -1.88 -9.19
N PHE A 217 4.62 -2.03 -9.03
CA PHE A 217 5.53 -2.34 -10.14
C PHE A 217 6.52 -3.48 -9.86
N GLY A 218 6.49 -4.08 -8.67
CA GLY A 218 7.53 -5.02 -8.28
C GLY A 218 8.87 -4.32 -7.99
N ILE A 219 8.80 -3.17 -7.33
CA ILE A 219 9.96 -2.39 -6.86
C ILE A 219 10.82 -3.27 -5.97
N ASN A 220 12.13 -3.25 -6.22
CA ASN A 220 13.11 -4.04 -5.46
C ASN A 220 14.43 -3.33 -5.22
N SER A 221 14.62 -2.09 -5.67
CA SER A 221 15.83 -1.34 -5.45
C SER A 221 15.62 0.18 -5.48
N TYR A 222 16.58 0.91 -4.87
CA TYR A 222 16.64 2.37 -4.88
C TYR A 222 16.74 2.94 -6.30
N GLU A 223 17.50 2.31 -7.20
CA GLU A 223 17.67 2.77 -8.58
C GLU A 223 16.32 2.83 -9.30
N GLN A 224 15.43 1.85 -9.07
CA GLN A 224 14.07 1.88 -9.62
C GLN A 224 13.25 3.03 -9.03
N VAL A 225 13.36 3.25 -7.72
CA VAL A 225 12.70 4.38 -7.05
C VAL A 225 13.20 5.70 -7.61
N ALA A 226 14.52 5.88 -7.76
CA ALA A 226 15.13 7.11 -8.27
C ALA A 226 14.65 7.46 -9.68
N VAL A 227 14.45 6.47 -10.55
CA VAL A 227 13.92 6.67 -11.92
C VAL A 227 12.42 7.03 -11.92
N LEU A 228 11.65 6.51 -10.95
CA LEU A 228 10.19 6.75 -10.82
C LEU A 228 9.87 7.97 -9.97
N LYS A 229 10.82 8.45 -9.19
CA LYS A 229 10.69 9.66 -8.38
C LYS A 229 10.21 10.82 -9.26
N ASP A 230 9.25 11.60 -8.78
CA ASP A 230 8.61 12.69 -9.50
C ASP A 230 7.81 12.29 -10.78
N LYS A 231 7.68 10.99 -11.07
CA LYS A 231 6.85 10.47 -12.16
C LYS A 231 5.51 9.90 -11.65
N VAL A 232 5.50 9.45 -10.41
CA VAL A 232 4.32 8.93 -9.72
C VAL A 232 4.23 9.53 -8.31
N ASP A 233 3.04 9.59 -7.77
CA ASP A 233 2.81 10.20 -6.46
C ASP A 233 3.19 9.26 -5.32
N ILE A 234 2.95 7.95 -5.49
CA ILE A 234 3.15 6.92 -4.47
C ILE A 234 3.82 5.71 -5.12
N ILE A 235 4.92 5.24 -4.54
CA ILE A 235 5.57 3.99 -4.88
C ILE A 235 5.07 2.91 -3.94
N VAL A 236 4.60 1.79 -4.48
CA VAL A 236 4.17 0.63 -3.70
C VAL A 236 5.27 -0.42 -3.72
N ALA A 237 5.75 -0.79 -2.54
CA ALA A 237 6.77 -1.81 -2.35
C ALA A 237 6.18 -2.99 -1.55
N GLY A 238 5.68 -4.00 -2.26
CA GLY A 238 5.06 -5.19 -1.66
C GLY A 238 6.07 -6.30 -1.43
N SER A 239 6.37 -7.07 -2.46
CA SER A 239 7.31 -8.20 -2.38
C SER A 239 8.72 -7.82 -1.88
N TYR A 240 9.10 -6.56 -1.97
CA TYR A 240 10.36 -6.04 -1.40
C TYR A 240 10.39 -6.24 0.12
N PHE A 241 9.37 -5.76 0.81
CA PHE A 241 9.29 -5.90 2.26
C PHE A 241 9.02 -7.34 2.68
N VAL A 242 8.14 -8.06 1.98
CA VAL A 242 7.81 -9.46 2.32
C VAL A 242 9.03 -10.37 2.20
N ARG A 243 9.90 -10.18 1.19
CA ARG A 243 11.19 -10.91 1.10
C ARG A 243 12.09 -10.62 2.28
N PHE A 244 12.30 -9.35 2.62
CA PHE A 244 13.16 -8.98 3.73
C PHE A 244 12.63 -9.50 5.07
N ILE A 245 11.31 -9.45 5.28
CA ILE A 245 10.64 -10.06 6.42
C ILE A 245 10.92 -11.57 6.48
N SER A 246 10.85 -12.25 5.33
CA SER A 246 11.19 -13.68 5.22
C SER A 246 12.64 -13.95 5.56
N GLU A 247 13.58 -13.15 5.07
CA GLU A 247 15.01 -13.27 5.38
C GLU A 247 15.29 -13.08 6.88
N LEU A 248 14.67 -12.07 7.49
CA LEU A 248 14.79 -11.83 8.93
C LEU A 248 14.23 -12.98 9.76
N SER A 249 13.20 -13.67 9.28
CA SER A 249 12.59 -14.80 10.01
C SER A 249 13.50 -16.02 10.13
N THR A 250 14.54 -16.11 9.28
CA THR A 250 15.55 -17.18 9.34
C THR A 250 16.71 -16.84 10.27
N GLN A 251 16.82 -15.60 10.74
CA GLN A 251 17.86 -15.17 11.66
C GLN A 251 17.45 -15.52 13.11
N SER A 252 18.32 -16.20 13.83
CA SER A 252 18.07 -16.57 15.23
C SER A 252 18.04 -15.34 16.14
N GLN A 253 16.96 -15.17 16.89
CA GLN A 253 16.82 -14.28 18.05
C GLN A 253 17.09 -12.78 17.83
N LEU A 254 16.40 -12.17 16.85
CA LEU A 254 16.31 -10.71 16.81
C LEU A 254 15.36 -10.22 17.91
N SER A 255 15.79 -9.20 18.67
CA SER A 255 14.85 -8.51 19.56
C SER A 255 13.76 -7.80 18.75
N PRO A 256 12.58 -7.56 19.33
CA PRO A 256 11.55 -6.77 18.67
C PRO A 256 12.05 -5.40 18.15
N GLN A 257 12.86 -4.70 18.93
CA GLN A 257 13.46 -3.43 18.57
C GLN A 257 14.41 -3.57 17.37
N ASP A 258 15.31 -4.56 17.38
CA ASP A 258 16.23 -4.78 16.28
C ASP A 258 15.49 -5.12 14.99
N TYR A 259 14.42 -5.93 15.09
CA TYR A 259 13.56 -6.28 13.97
C TYR A 259 12.93 -5.03 13.36
N MET A 260 12.34 -4.17 14.19
CA MET A 260 11.73 -2.90 13.78
C MET A 260 12.77 -1.96 13.14
N HIS A 261 13.95 -1.76 13.77
CA HIS A 261 15.00 -0.90 13.23
C HIS A 261 15.54 -1.41 11.89
N LYS A 262 15.65 -2.73 11.69
CA LYS A 262 16.05 -3.30 10.39
C LYS A 262 15.03 -2.97 9.29
N LEU A 263 13.73 -3.07 9.58
CA LEU A 263 12.69 -2.71 8.63
C LEU A 263 12.67 -1.20 8.33
N GLN A 264 12.89 -0.38 9.37
CA GLN A 264 13.02 1.08 9.22
C GLN A 264 14.18 1.42 8.27
N ALA A 265 15.38 0.93 8.55
CA ALA A 265 16.56 1.16 7.72
C ALA A 265 16.36 0.64 6.28
N HIS A 266 15.71 -0.52 6.13
CA HIS A 266 15.42 -1.10 4.82
C HIS A 266 14.47 -0.24 3.99
N ALA A 267 13.46 0.37 4.61
CA ALA A 267 12.55 1.30 3.96
C ALA A 267 13.25 2.62 3.59
N GLN A 268 14.07 3.16 4.49
CA GLN A 268 14.87 4.37 4.24
C GLN A 268 15.84 4.17 3.08
N MET A 269 16.54 3.05 3.05
CA MET A 269 17.46 2.67 1.96
C MET A 269 16.72 2.59 0.62
N LEU A 270 15.53 1.98 0.57
CA LEU A 270 14.73 1.90 -0.66
C LEU A 270 14.39 3.28 -1.22
N MET A 271 14.03 4.22 -0.36
CA MET A 271 13.57 5.55 -0.76
C MET A 271 14.71 6.57 -0.90
N GLY A 272 15.93 6.20 -0.51
CA GLY A 272 17.07 7.13 -0.44
C GLY A 272 16.85 8.24 0.59
N TRP A 273 16.16 7.93 1.69
CA TRP A 273 16.01 8.83 2.83
C TRP A 273 17.23 8.72 3.74
N ASP A 274 17.75 9.85 4.18
CA ASP A 274 18.92 9.86 5.07
C ASP A 274 18.61 9.18 6.39
N ILE A 275 19.53 8.31 6.84
CA ILE A 275 19.41 7.55 8.10
C ILE A 275 19.68 8.47 9.31
N ASN A 276 20.08 9.75 9.08
CA ASN A 276 20.59 10.67 10.10
C ASN A 276 19.77 11.96 10.28
N GLU A 277 18.48 11.99 9.89
CA GLU A 277 17.59 13.11 10.23
C GLU A 277 16.50 12.68 11.27
#